data_a6753220f0e7c0a0f5bddd8509bf56ca
#
_entry.id   a6753220f0e7c0a0f5bddd8509bf56ca
#
_cell.length_a   1.000
_cell.length_b   1.000
_cell.length_c   1.000
_cell.angle_alpha   90.00
_cell.angle_beta   90.00
_cell.angle_gamma   90.00
#
_symmetry.space_group_name_H-M   'P 1'
#
loop_
_entity.id
_entity.type
_entity.pdbx_description
1 polymer ?
#
loop_
_entity_poly.entity_id
_entity_poly.type
_entity_poly.pdbx_seq_one_letter_code
_entity_poly.pdbx_strand_id
1 'polypeptide(L)'
;PFHDIEMRMIELNQRFVPVLCGGKTVGVITRTDLLRSLHEDVIASARGKAKSLMDLESSGAVRRRDVGGLLRDRLPREVHDLLQTAGDLGERLGYSAYVVGGFVRGVLRGVGGRGVDFVVEGDGIAFARALAKERAGRVKIHERFGTAVVLLPDGFKVDVATARTEYYEYPTALPTVEQSSIKKDLYRRDFTINTLAVRLNPRAFGQLIDFYGGQRDLKERLIRVLHSLSFVEDPTRVFRAIRFELRFDFHLSKETLALIKGAVKMELFHRLS
;
A
#
# COMPACT_ATOMS: atom_id res chain seq x y z
N PRO A 1 13.31 -0.87 -32.21
CA PRO A 1 11.84 -0.81 -32.17
C PRO A 1 11.33 -1.40 -30.83
N PHE A 2 10.16 -0.98 -30.40
CA PHE A 2 9.57 -1.41 -29.12
C PHE A 2 9.44 -2.94 -29.03
N HIS A 3 8.99 -3.57 -30.09
CA HIS A 3 8.84 -5.02 -30.19
C HIS A 3 10.15 -5.81 -29.97
N ASP A 4 11.29 -5.29 -30.42
CA ASP A 4 12.59 -5.97 -30.21
C ASP A 4 13.02 -5.93 -28.73
N ILE A 5 12.62 -4.86 -28.00
CA ILE A 5 12.87 -4.73 -26.58
C ILE A 5 11.98 -5.71 -25.81
N GLU A 6 10.70 -5.79 -26.21
CA GLU A 6 9.72 -6.72 -25.68
C GLU A 6 10.18 -8.17 -25.82
N MET A 7 10.58 -8.56 -27.02
CA MET A 7 11.12 -9.89 -27.33
C MET A 7 12.32 -10.23 -26.45
N ARG A 8 13.30 -9.33 -26.33
CA ARG A 8 14.49 -9.54 -25.50
C ARG A 8 14.17 -9.69 -24.03
N MET A 9 13.22 -8.92 -23.51
CA MET A 9 12.85 -8.97 -22.10
C MET A 9 11.97 -10.17 -21.75
N ILE A 10 11.09 -10.59 -22.64
CA ILE A 10 10.16 -11.70 -22.41
C ILE A 10 10.80 -13.03 -22.78
N GLU A 11 11.30 -13.21 -24.00
CA GLU A 11 11.83 -14.49 -24.47
C GLU A 11 13.20 -14.82 -23.90
N LEU A 12 14.11 -13.83 -23.80
CA LEU A 12 15.44 -14.03 -23.26
C LEU A 12 15.51 -13.80 -21.75
N ASN A 13 14.38 -13.56 -21.08
CA ASN A 13 14.27 -13.30 -19.65
C ASN A 13 15.22 -12.22 -19.13
N GLN A 14 15.53 -11.21 -19.98
CA GLN A 14 16.41 -10.11 -19.61
C GLN A 14 15.69 -9.12 -18.69
N ARG A 15 16.33 -8.71 -17.60
CA ARG A 15 15.77 -7.75 -16.64
C ARG A 15 15.87 -6.30 -17.12
N PHE A 16 16.84 -6.03 -17.96
CA PHE A 16 17.09 -4.71 -18.55
C PHE A 16 17.77 -4.86 -19.93
N VAL A 17 17.58 -3.83 -20.76
CA VAL A 17 18.24 -3.70 -22.07
C VAL A 17 19.01 -2.39 -22.10
N PRO A 18 20.36 -2.41 -22.27
CA PRO A 18 21.15 -1.20 -22.38
C PRO A 18 20.85 -0.48 -23.70
N VAL A 19 20.72 0.84 -23.62
CA VAL A 19 20.61 1.72 -24.79
C VAL A 19 21.98 2.23 -25.15
N LEU A 20 22.42 1.96 -26.37
CA LEU A 20 23.73 2.37 -26.86
C LEU A 20 23.60 3.49 -27.88
N CYS A 21 24.45 4.49 -27.80
CA CYS A 21 24.65 5.53 -28.82
C CYS A 21 26.14 5.66 -29.10
N GLY A 22 26.54 5.44 -30.35
CA GLY A 22 27.95 5.46 -30.75
C GLY A 22 28.84 4.48 -29.95
N GLY A 23 28.31 3.29 -29.60
CA GLY A 23 29.02 2.26 -28.83
C GLY A 23 29.12 2.53 -27.32
N LYS A 24 28.62 3.65 -26.82
CA LYS A 24 28.56 3.97 -25.39
C LYS A 24 27.17 3.78 -24.82
N THR A 25 27.06 3.21 -23.62
CA THR A 25 25.78 3.09 -22.93
C THR A 25 25.31 4.46 -22.47
N VAL A 26 24.16 4.90 -22.98
CA VAL A 26 23.53 6.19 -22.66
C VAL A 26 22.32 6.05 -21.75
N GLY A 27 21.83 4.82 -21.53
CA GLY A 27 20.70 4.54 -20.65
C GLY A 27 20.40 3.06 -20.55
N VAL A 28 19.39 2.73 -19.78
CA VAL A 28 18.91 1.37 -19.57
C VAL A 28 17.39 1.38 -19.62
N ILE A 29 16.79 0.47 -20.35
CA ILE A 29 15.35 0.22 -20.35
C ILE A 29 15.10 -0.98 -19.44
N THR A 30 14.23 -0.83 -18.48
CA THR A 30 13.81 -1.88 -17.55
C THR A 30 12.46 -2.45 -17.95
N ARG A 31 12.07 -3.61 -17.36
CA ARG A 31 10.71 -4.16 -17.52
C ARG A 31 9.64 -3.17 -17.11
N THR A 32 9.90 -2.37 -16.07
CA THR A 32 8.97 -1.33 -15.61
C THR A 32 8.75 -0.26 -16.67
N ASP A 33 9.81 0.14 -17.38
CA ASP A 33 9.69 1.14 -18.47
C ASP A 33 8.90 0.58 -19.65
N LEU A 34 9.13 -0.70 -20.00
CA LEU A 34 8.36 -1.39 -21.04
C LEU A 34 6.87 -1.47 -20.67
N LEU A 35 6.57 -1.90 -19.45
CA LEU A 35 5.20 -2.00 -18.95
C LEU A 35 4.53 -0.63 -18.85
N ARG A 36 5.28 0.41 -18.46
CA ARG A 36 4.79 1.79 -18.43
C ARG A 36 4.42 2.26 -19.83
N SER A 37 5.26 2.02 -20.81
CA SER A 37 4.99 2.39 -22.21
C SER A 37 3.77 1.67 -22.79
N LEU A 38 3.64 0.35 -22.55
CA LEU A 38 2.43 -0.41 -22.93
C LEU A 38 1.16 0.13 -22.27
N HIS A 39 1.27 0.59 -21.01
CA HIS A 39 0.15 1.20 -20.28
C HIS A 39 -0.13 2.64 -20.72
N GLU A 40 0.88 3.42 -21.08
CA GLU A 40 0.70 4.79 -21.57
C GLU A 40 -0.09 4.80 -22.88
N ASP A 41 0.10 3.83 -23.78
CA ASP A 41 -0.69 3.66 -24.98
C ASP A 41 -2.16 3.32 -24.68
N VAL A 42 -2.42 2.51 -23.64
CA VAL A 42 -3.79 2.21 -23.14
C VAL A 42 -4.41 3.43 -22.46
N ILE A 43 -3.62 4.20 -21.72
CA ILE A 43 -4.07 5.41 -21.01
C ILE A 43 -4.20 6.60 -21.96
N ALA A 44 -3.33 6.77 -22.93
CA ALA A 44 -3.41 7.85 -23.93
C ALA A 44 -4.71 7.75 -24.74
N SER A 45 -5.17 6.54 -25.03
CA SER A 45 -6.50 6.32 -25.64
C SER A 45 -7.67 6.61 -24.68
N ALA A 46 -7.43 6.71 -23.37
CA ALA A 46 -8.42 7.03 -22.32
C ALA A 46 -8.30 8.46 -21.75
N ARG A 47 -7.22 9.18 -22.08
CA ARG A 47 -6.93 10.54 -21.56
C ARG A 47 -7.53 11.65 -22.41
N GLY A 48 -8.76 12.03 -22.12
CA GLY A 48 -9.11 13.44 -22.05
C GLY A 48 -8.75 13.99 -20.67
N LYS A 49 -7.58 14.65 -20.53
CA LYS A 49 -7.22 15.56 -19.41
C LYS A 49 -7.34 15.02 -17.96
N ALA A 50 -6.61 14.01 -17.56
CA ALA A 50 -6.38 13.72 -16.14
C ALA A 50 -4.89 13.91 -15.78
N LYS A 51 -4.59 14.85 -14.85
CA LYS A 51 -3.26 15.02 -14.25
C LYS A 51 -2.85 13.74 -13.54
N SER A 52 -1.66 13.22 -13.82
CA SER A 52 -1.08 12.06 -13.16
C SER A 52 -0.97 12.29 -11.64
N LEU A 53 -1.14 11.20 -10.84
CA LEU A 53 -0.88 11.23 -9.39
C LEU A 53 0.58 11.64 -9.07
N MET A 54 1.53 11.43 -9.99
CA MET A 54 2.91 11.93 -9.88
C MET A 54 2.99 13.47 -9.88
N ASP A 55 2.07 14.17 -10.58
CA ASP A 55 1.99 15.63 -10.54
C ASP A 55 1.45 16.15 -9.19
N LEU A 56 0.79 15.28 -8.40
CA LEU A 56 0.38 15.57 -7.02
C LEU A 56 1.54 15.44 -6.02
N GLU A 57 2.60 14.71 -6.37
CA GLU A 57 3.81 14.63 -5.54
C GLU A 57 4.59 15.95 -5.50
N SER A 58 4.53 16.75 -6.57
CA SER A 58 5.19 18.06 -6.64
C SER A 58 4.48 19.16 -5.85
N SER A 59 3.22 18.98 -5.47
CA SER A 59 2.46 19.92 -4.64
C SER A 59 2.44 19.57 -3.14
N GLY A 60 3.31 18.73 -2.72
CA GLY A 60 3.84 18.26 -1.44
C GLY A 60 3.33 18.71 -0.08
N ALA A 61 2.14 19.21 0.07
CA ALA A 61 1.56 19.42 1.40
C ALA A 61 0.92 18.11 1.89
N VAL A 62 1.67 17.32 2.70
CA VAL A 62 1.08 16.24 3.51
C VAL A 62 -0.08 16.84 4.29
N ARG A 63 -1.32 16.43 3.97
CA ARG A 63 -2.49 16.86 4.73
C ARG A 63 -2.46 16.17 6.09
N ARG A 64 -1.95 16.89 7.08
CA ARG A 64 -1.93 16.46 8.47
C ARG A 64 -3.21 16.93 9.14
N ARG A 65 -4.01 16.00 9.61
CA ARG A 65 -5.23 16.25 10.38
C ARG A 65 -5.13 15.47 11.68
N ASP A 66 -5.48 16.08 12.79
CA ASP A 66 -5.64 15.36 14.04
C ASP A 66 -6.99 14.64 14.05
N VAL A 67 -6.94 13.33 14.28
CA VAL A 67 -8.11 12.45 14.44
C VAL A 67 -8.13 11.79 15.83
N GLY A 68 -7.31 12.25 16.77
CA GLY A 68 -7.24 11.70 18.13
C GLY A 68 -8.60 11.73 18.84
N GLY A 69 -9.39 12.80 18.65
CA GLY A 69 -10.77 12.86 19.13
C GLY A 69 -11.65 11.76 18.54
N LEU A 70 -11.57 11.55 17.20
CA LEU A 70 -12.34 10.48 16.54
C LEU A 70 -11.94 9.08 17.01
N LEU A 71 -10.65 8.85 17.30
CA LEU A 71 -10.20 7.57 17.87
C LEU A 71 -10.82 7.33 19.24
N ARG A 72 -10.83 8.36 20.10
CA ARG A 72 -11.41 8.28 21.45
C ARG A 72 -12.91 8.02 21.42
N ASP A 73 -13.63 8.73 20.54
CA ASP A 73 -15.09 8.72 20.50
C ASP A 73 -15.68 7.49 19.78
N ARG A 74 -14.91 6.88 18.86
CA ARG A 74 -15.42 5.82 17.96
C ARG A 74 -14.88 4.42 18.25
N LEU A 75 -13.83 4.31 19.08
CA LEU A 75 -13.22 3.04 19.41
C LEU A 75 -13.64 2.57 20.80
N PRO A 76 -13.78 1.24 21.00
CA PRO A 76 -13.82 0.67 22.32
C PRO A 76 -12.57 1.09 23.12
N ARG A 77 -12.73 1.26 24.43
CA ARG A 77 -11.65 1.71 25.33
C ARG A 77 -10.41 0.81 25.23
N GLU A 78 -10.63 -0.50 25.18
CA GLU A 78 -9.57 -1.51 25.08
C GLU A 78 -8.74 -1.34 23.80
N VAL A 79 -9.40 -1.01 22.67
CA VAL A 79 -8.72 -0.75 21.39
C VAL A 79 -7.96 0.57 21.44
N HIS A 80 -8.55 1.62 22.02
CA HIS A 80 -7.87 2.90 22.19
C HIS A 80 -6.63 2.76 23.08
N ASP A 81 -6.73 2.05 24.21
CA ASP A 81 -5.62 1.75 25.13
C ASP A 81 -4.53 0.91 24.43
N LEU A 82 -4.91 -0.01 23.54
CA LEU A 82 -3.98 -0.76 22.73
C LEU A 82 -3.18 0.16 21.78
N LEU A 83 -3.85 1.13 21.13
CA LEU A 83 -3.17 2.09 20.26
C LEU A 83 -2.18 2.97 21.05
N GLN A 84 -2.54 3.40 22.25
CA GLN A 84 -1.64 4.16 23.12
C GLN A 84 -0.43 3.32 23.56
N THR A 85 -0.68 2.08 24.02
CA THR A 85 0.42 1.13 24.35
C THR A 85 1.38 0.95 23.18
N ALA A 86 0.84 0.78 21.96
CA ALA A 86 1.66 0.63 20.75
C ALA A 86 2.48 1.89 20.45
N GLY A 87 1.92 3.07 20.67
CA GLY A 87 2.62 4.34 20.51
C GLY A 87 3.76 4.53 21.51
N ASP A 88 3.50 4.27 22.80
CA ASP A 88 4.48 4.35 23.89
C ASP A 88 5.62 3.33 23.68
N LEU A 89 5.27 2.12 23.23
CA LEU A 89 6.26 1.09 22.88
C LEU A 89 7.13 1.53 21.72
N GLY A 90 6.54 2.10 20.66
CA GLY A 90 7.27 2.67 19.54
C GLY A 90 8.27 3.73 20.00
N GLU A 91 7.85 4.65 20.86
CA GLU A 91 8.73 5.70 21.41
C GLU A 91 9.91 5.09 22.20
N ARG A 92 9.65 4.10 23.07
CA ARG A 92 10.70 3.42 23.84
C ARG A 92 11.70 2.66 22.98
N LEU A 93 11.26 2.10 21.84
CA LEU A 93 12.11 1.38 20.90
C LEU A 93 12.80 2.30 19.89
N GLY A 94 12.49 3.60 19.88
CA GLY A 94 12.98 4.55 18.89
C GLY A 94 12.36 4.36 17.49
N TYR A 95 11.17 3.76 17.41
CA TYR A 95 10.46 3.50 16.17
C TYR A 95 9.28 4.44 15.99
N SER A 96 9.02 4.87 14.75
CA SER A 96 7.74 5.49 14.42
C SER A 96 6.69 4.39 14.24
N ALA A 97 5.62 4.43 15.04
CA ALA A 97 4.53 3.47 15.00
C ALA A 97 3.26 4.08 14.40
N TYR A 98 2.58 3.31 13.55
CA TYR A 98 1.38 3.73 12.85
C TYR A 98 0.32 2.64 12.88
N VAL A 99 -0.95 3.02 12.93
CA VAL A 99 -2.07 2.17 12.55
C VAL A 99 -2.52 2.55 11.14
N VAL A 100 -2.86 1.57 10.30
CA VAL A 100 -2.99 1.79 8.85
C VAL A 100 -4.22 1.12 8.22
N GLY A 101 -4.50 1.48 6.98
CA GLY A 101 -5.35 0.72 6.06
C GLY A 101 -6.82 0.63 6.45
N GLY A 102 -7.33 -0.60 6.49
CA GLY A 102 -8.74 -0.88 6.72
C GLY A 102 -9.28 -0.37 8.04
N PHE A 103 -8.46 -0.37 9.08
CA PHE A 103 -8.80 0.17 10.40
C PHE A 103 -9.06 1.67 10.33
N VAL A 104 -8.09 2.44 9.80
CA VAL A 104 -8.19 3.91 9.69
C VAL A 104 -9.39 4.30 8.84
N ARG A 105 -9.57 3.62 7.68
CA ARG A 105 -10.73 3.82 6.83
C ARG A 105 -12.04 3.57 7.59
N GLY A 106 -12.12 2.51 8.38
CA GLY A 106 -13.30 2.18 9.20
C GLY A 106 -13.61 3.28 10.22
N VAL A 107 -12.60 3.73 10.94
CA VAL A 107 -12.74 4.85 11.92
C VAL A 107 -13.24 6.11 11.23
N LEU A 108 -12.67 6.49 10.10
CA LEU A 108 -13.10 7.70 9.37
C LEU A 108 -14.53 7.60 8.83
N ARG A 109 -14.98 6.39 8.48
CA ARG A 109 -16.37 6.13 8.04
C ARG A 109 -17.36 5.98 9.20
N GLY A 110 -16.91 5.87 10.44
CA GLY A 110 -17.78 5.66 11.60
C GLY A 110 -18.34 4.23 11.72
N VAL A 111 -17.75 3.24 11.03
CA VAL A 111 -18.22 1.84 11.05
C VAL A 111 -17.36 0.92 11.96
N GLY A 112 -16.53 1.50 12.80
CA GLY A 112 -15.58 0.76 13.64
C GLY A 112 -14.46 0.08 12.84
N GLY A 113 -13.29 -0.07 13.42
CA GLY A 113 -12.17 -0.79 12.82
C GLY A 113 -12.21 -2.26 13.24
N ARG A 114 -12.49 -3.18 12.32
CA ARG A 114 -12.26 -4.61 12.55
C ARG A 114 -10.85 -4.96 12.09
N GLY A 115 -10.03 -5.49 13.01
CA GLY A 115 -8.63 -5.80 12.76
C GLY A 115 -7.74 -4.57 12.83
N VAL A 116 -6.72 -4.63 13.66
CA VAL A 116 -5.73 -3.56 13.84
C VAL A 116 -4.46 -3.97 13.11
N ASP A 117 -4.05 -3.16 12.14
CA ASP A 117 -2.82 -3.34 11.38
C ASP A 117 -1.82 -2.27 11.83
N PHE A 118 -0.75 -2.66 12.48
CA PHE A 118 0.37 -1.78 12.81
C PHE A 118 1.47 -1.86 11.74
N VAL A 119 2.01 -0.70 11.41
CA VAL A 119 3.24 -0.59 10.63
C VAL A 119 4.24 0.22 11.44
N VAL A 120 5.48 -0.26 11.54
CA VAL A 120 6.55 0.46 12.24
C VAL A 120 7.73 0.74 11.32
N GLU A 121 8.25 1.95 11.39
CA GLU A 121 9.56 2.29 10.81
C GLU A 121 10.64 1.83 11.80
N GLY A 122 11.02 0.56 11.71
CA GLY A 122 11.90 -0.16 12.61
C GLY A 122 11.71 -1.67 12.47
N ASP A 123 12.18 -2.47 13.41
CA ASP A 123 11.98 -3.92 13.43
C ASP A 123 10.57 -4.27 13.93
N GLY A 124 9.66 -4.62 13.01
CA GLY A 124 8.28 -5.00 13.30
C GLY A 124 8.19 -6.29 14.12
N ILE A 125 9.14 -7.22 13.96
CA ILE A 125 9.16 -8.47 14.74
C ILE A 125 9.54 -8.20 16.18
N ALA A 126 10.57 -7.38 16.41
CA ALA A 126 10.97 -6.96 17.76
C ALA A 126 9.84 -6.18 18.45
N PHE A 127 9.19 -5.27 17.71
CA PHE A 127 8.01 -4.55 18.18
C PHE A 127 6.87 -5.50 18.58
N ALA A 128 6.53 -6.47 17.73
CA ALA A 128 5.45 -7.43 17.98
C ALA A 128 5.74 -8.31 19.22
N ARG A 129 6.99 -8.74 19.40
CA ARG A 129 7.41 -9.50 20.59
C ARG A 129 7.26 -8.67 21.88
N ALA A 130 7.67 -7.41 21.85
CA ALA A 130 7.55 -6.50 22.98
C ALA A 130 6.08 -6.20 23.29
N LEU A 131 5.25 -5.95 22.26
CA LEU A 131 3.80 -5.73 22.43
C LEU A 131 3.11 -6.97 23.04
N ALA A 132 3.43 -8.17 22.54
CA ALA A 132 2.88 -9.42 23.07
C ALA A 132 3.25 -9.60 24.55
N LYS A 133 4.51 -9.31 24.93
CA LYS A 133 4.96 -9.38 26.33
C LYS A 133 4.19 -8.38 27.22
N GLU A 134 4.02 -7.15 26.77
CA GLU A 134 3.36 -6.07 27.52
C GLU A 134 1.86 -6.31 27.71
N ARG A 135 1.22 -6.94 26.72
CA ARG A 135 -0.22 -7.23 26.71
C ARG A 135 -0.54 -8.70 27.08
N ALA A 136 0.42 -9.46 27.62
CA ALA A 136 0.30 -10.88 27.99
C ALA A 136 -0.24 -11.76 26.84
N GLY A 137 0.07 -11.38 25.59
CA GLY A 137 -0.35 -12.07 24.36
C GLY A 137 0.67 -13.09 23.89
N ARG A 138 0.34 -13.72 22.75
CA ARG A 138 1.24 -14.63 22.01
C ARG A 138 1.57 -14.03 20.66
N VAL A 139 2.77 -14.34 20.12
CA VAL A 139 3.20 -13.84 18.82
C VAL A 139 3.49 -14.99 17.85
N LYS A 140 2.97 -14.87 16.61
CA LYS A 140 3.33 -15.70 15.48
C LYS A 140 4.11 -14.86 14.49
N ILE A 141 5.31 -15.29 14.13
CA ILE A 141 6.26 -14.52 13.32
C ILE A 141 6.33 -15.08 11.91
N HIS A 142 6.47 -14.21 10.93
CA HIS A 142 6.69 -14.51 9.52
C HIS A 142 7.95 -13.77 9.05
N GLU A 143 9.13 -14.30 9.37
CA GLU A 143 10.45 -13.65 9.16
C GLU A 143 10.66 -13.19 7.73
N ARG A 144 10.34 -14.05 6.75
CA ARG A 144 10.51 -13.75 5.32
C ARG A 144 9.86 -12.43 4.90
N PHE A 145 8.77 -12.02 5.54
CA PHE A 145 8.01 -10.83 5.18
C PHE A 145 8.15 -9.69 6.19
N GLY A 146 8.96 -9.86 7.25
CA GLY A 146 9.09 -8.88 8.32
C GLY A 146 7.75 -8.58 9.02
N THR A 147 6.87 -9.60 9.14
CA THR A 147 5.54 -9.45 9.74
C THR A 147 5.33 -10.40 10.91
N ALA A 148 4.43 -10.02 11.80
CA ALA A 148 3.99 -10.87 12.91
C ALA A 148 2.51 -10.65 13.20
N VAL A 149 1.88 -11.65 13.80
CA VAL A 149 0.53 -11.57 14.34
C VAL A 149 0.62 -11.70 15.85
N VAL A 150 0.13 -10.71 16.59
CA VAL A 150 -0.02 -10.77 18.04
C VAL A 150 -1.45 -11.19 18.36
N LEU A 151 -1.61 -12.27 19.13
CA LEU A 151 -2.88 -12.75 19.64
C LEU A 151 -2.98 -12.36 21.13
N LEU A 152 -3.91 -11.46 21.44
CA LEU A 152 -4.17 -11.01 22.80
C LEU A 152 -4.99 -12.07 23.59
N PRO A 153 -5.00 -12.01 24.94
CA PRO A 153 -5.70 -12.99 25.79
C PRO A 153 -7.20 -13.11 25.52
N ASP A 154 -7.84 -12.01 25.10
CA ASP A 154 -9.25 -11.93 24.72
C ASP A 154 -9.55 -12.47 23.32
N GLY A 155 -8.54 -13.00 22.63
CA GLY A 155 -8.64 -13.49 21.24
C GLY A 155 -8.51 -12.40 20.19
N PHE A 156 -8.29 -11.14 20.54
CA PHE A 156 -8.10 -10.05 19.60
C PHE A 156 -6.78 -10.22 18.84
N LYS A 157 -6.83 -10.09 17.51
CA LYS A 157 -5.65 -10.22 16.64
C LYS A 157 -5.16 -8.86 16.19
N VAL A 158 -3.85 -8.68 16.27
CA VAL A 158 -3.14 -7.49 15.82
C VAL A 158 -2.08 -7.91 14.81
N ASP A 159 -2.18 -7.41 13.61
CA ASP A 159 -1.16 -7.60 12.59
C ASP A 159 -0.08 -6.52 12.74
N VAL A 160 1.18 -6.92 12.71
CA VAL A 160 2.32 -6.02 12.82
C VAL A 160 3.24 -6.24 11.62
N ALA A 161 3.64 -5.16 10.97
CA ALA A 161 4.59 -5.20 9.86
C ALA A 161 5.69 -4.15 10.02
N THR A 162 6.90 -4.49 9.58
CA THR A 162 7.93 -3.51 9.27
C THR A 162 7.49 -2.68 8.06
N ALA A 163 7.64 -1.36 8.11
CA ALA A 163 7.46 -0.51 6.93
C ALA A 163 8.43 -0.95 5.83
N ARG A 164 7.92 -1.26 4.64
CA ARG A 164 8.70 -1.91 3.61
C ARG A 164 8.38 -1.43 2.21
N THR A 165 9.35 -1.61 1.31
CA THR A 165 9.17 -1.59 -0.14
C THR A 165 9.10 -3.02 -0.65
N GLU A 166 8.29 -3.26 -1.67
CA GLU A 166 8.16 -4.56 -2.33
C GLU A 166 8.68 -4.47 -3.77
N TYR A 167 9.47 -5.47 -4.16
CA TYR A 167 9.98 -5.64 -5.51
C TYR A 167 9.46 -6.95 -6.07
N TYR A 168 8.80 -6.91 -7.20
CA TYR A 168 8.27 -8.09 -7.90
C TYR A 168 9.23 -8.48 -9.03
N GLU A 169 9.72 -9.70 -9.02
CA GLU A 169 10.60 -10.22 -10.07
C GLU A 169 9.88 -10.38 -11.41
N TYR A 170 8.61 -10.80 -11.34
CA TYR A 170 7.69 -10.94 -12.46
C TYR A 170 6.25 -10.77 -11.95
N PRO A 171 5.28 -10.51 -12.85
CA PRO A 171 3.87 -10.45 -12.46
C PRO A 171 3.44 -11.72 -11.71
N THR A 172 2.72 -11.56 -10.59
CA THR A 172 2.31 -12.65 -9.68
C THR A 172 3.39 -13.31 -8.82
N ALA A 173 4.66 -12.90 -8.92
CA ALA A 173 5.72 -13.37 -8.03
C ALA A 173 5.46 -12.98 -6.57
N LEU A 174 5.99 -13.76 -5.63
CA LEU A 174 6.07 -13.31 -4.25
C LEU A 174 7.10 -12.16 -4.16
N PRO A 175 6.76 -11.03 -3.50
CA PRO A 175 7.65 -9.89 -3.44
C PRO A 175 8.90 -10.15 -2.62
N THR A 176 10.02 -9.61 -3.07
CA THR A 176 11.18 -9.35 -2.22
C THR A 176 10.92 -8.08 -1.43
N VAL A 177 11.17 -8.09 -0.12
CA VAL A 177 10.84 -6.99 0.79
C VAL A 177 12.12 -6.37 1.36
N GLU A 178 12.15 -5.04 1.40
CA GLU A 178 13.21 -4.25 2.04
C GLU A 178 12.60 -3.24 3.00
N GLN A 179 13.25 -3.02 4.15
CA GLN A 179 12.82 -2.02 5.13
C GLN A 179 12.82 -0.62 4.49
N SER A 180 11.78 0.16 4.77
CA SER A 180 11.59 1.45 4.14
C SER A 180 10.78 2.42 5.02
N SER A 181 10.41 3.57 4.46
CA SER A 181 9.55 4.56 5.13
C SER A 181 8.07 4.21 5.00
N ILE A 182 7.26 4.76 5.91
CA ILE A 182 5.79 4.65 5.85
C ILE A 182 5.24 5.14 4.51
N LYS A 183 5.81 6.20 3.90
CA LYS A 183 5.37 6.71 2.59
C LYS A 183 5.46 5.63 1.52
N LYS A 184 6.58 4.90 1.46
CA LYS A 184 6.79 3.82 0.50
C LYS A 184 5.93 2.59 0.82
N ASP A 185 5.76 2.24 2.10
CA ASP A 185 4.86 1.16 2.50
C ASP A 185 3.42 1.43 2.06
N LEU A 186 2.94 2.65 2.21
CA LEU A 186 1.61 3.03 1.75
C LEU A 186 1.49 3.03 0.22
N TYR A 187 2.57 3.37 -0.52
CA TYR A 187 2.57 3.40 -1.99
C TYR A 187 2.39 2.03 -2.66
N ARG A 188 2.91 0.95 -2.05
CA ARG A 188 2.77 -0.43 -2.57
C ARG A 188 1.37 -1.04 -2.39
N ARG A 189 0.46 -0.36 -1.67
CA ARG A 189 -0.88 -0.85 -1.39
C ARG A 189 -1.78 -0.79 -2.63
N ASP A 190 -2.96 -1.39 -2.52
CA ASP A 190 -3.89 -1.56 -3.63
C ASP A 190 -4.61 -0.26 -4.04
N PHE A 191 -5.25 0.44 -3.09
CA PHE A 191 -6.10 1.60 -3.36
C PHE A 191 -5.81 2.75 -2.40
N THR A 192 -6.04 3.98 -2.88
CA THR A 192 -5.82 5.22 -2.10
C THR A 192 -6.55 5.21 -0.75
N ILE A 193 -7.77 4.67 -0.69
CA ILE A 193 -8.56 4.57 0.55
C ILE A 193 -7.94 3.64 1.60
N ASN A 194 -6.96 2.83 1.24
CA ASN A 194 -6.20 1.93 2.11
C ASN A 194 -4.81 2.48 2.45
N THR A 195 -4.43 3.67 1.96
CA THR A 195 -3.14 4.31 2.23
C THR A 195 -3.19 5.34 3.34
N LEU A 196 -4.26 5.35 4.12
CA LEU A 196 -4.38 6.21 5.28
C LEU A 196 -3.65 5.59 6.47
N ALA A 197 -2.87 6.41 7.18
CA ALA A 197 -2.16 6.01 8.38
C ALA A 197 -2.41 7.02 9.51
N VAL A 198 -2.42 6.55 10.75
CA VAL A 198 -2.46 7.41 11.94
C VAL A 198 -1.23 7.14 12.78
N ARG A 199 -0.49 8.17 13.10
CA ARG A 199 0.68 8.09 13.97
C ARG A 199 0.26 7.83 15.41
N LEU A 200 0.99 6.94 16.09
CA LEU A 200 0.66 6.51 17.45
C LEU A 200 1.63 7.03 18.50
N ASN A 201 2.87 7.42 18.12
CA ASN A 201 3.84 7.96 19.06
C ASN A 201 3.25 9.13 19.86
N PRO A 202 3.49 9.24 21.20
CA PRO A 202 2.80 10.18 22.10
C PRO A 202 2.76 11.62 21.61
N ARG A 203 3.90 12.15 21.11
CA ARG A 203 4.00 13.55 20.65
C ARG A 203 3.16 13.87 19.42
N ALA A 204 2.70 12.84 18.70
CA ALA A 204 1.96 12.98 17.45
C ALA A 204 0.78 11.98 17.37
N PHE A 205 0.30 11.50 18.51
CA PHE A 205 -0.83 10.58 18.61
C PHE A 205 -2.07 11.18 17.94
N GLY A 206 -2.70 10.39 17.07
CA GLY A 206 -3.88 10.85 16.33
C GLY A 206 -3.57 11.63 15.06
N GLN A 207 -2.29 11.90 14.72
CA GLN A 207 -1.95 12.57 13.47
C GLN A 207 -2.25 11.67 12.28
N LEU A 208 -3.27 12.01 11.49
CA LEU A 208 -3.62 11.36 10.24
C LEU A 208 -2.65 11.77 9.14
N ILE A 209 -2.11 10.78 8.46
CA ILE A 209 -1.18 10.92 7.33
C ILE A 209 -1.89 10.44 6.07
N ASP A 210 -1.91 11.28 5.04
CA ASP A 210 -2.52 11.02 3.75
C ASP A 210 -1.64 11.59 2.64
N PHE A 211 -0.79 10.74 2.07
CA PHE A 211 0.10 11.11 0.96
C PHE A 211 -0.59 11.05 -0.40
N TYR A 212 -1.63 10.22 -0.54
CA TYR A 212 -2.17 9.81 -1.85
C TYR A 212 -3.63 10.20 -2.06
N GLY A 213 -4.17 11.09 -1.19
CA GLY A 213 -5.53 11.61 -1.32
C GLY A 213 -6.63 10.64 -0.92
N GLY A 214 -6.31 9.65 -0.07
CA GLY A 214 -7.26 8.64 0.40
C GLY A 214 -8.47 9.23 1.12
N GLN A 215 -8.31 10.34 1.86
CA GLN A 215 -9.43 11.03 2.51
C GLN A 215 -10.43 11.61 1.49
N ARG A 216 -9.91 12.18 0.39
CA ARG A 216 -10.76 12.72 -0.68
C ARG A 216 -11.53 11.58 -1.35
N ASP A 217 -10.82 10.53 -1.78
CA ASP A 217 -11.46 9.40 -2.46
C ASP A 217 -12.46 8.68 -1.55
N LEU A 218 -12.19 8.64 -0.23
CA LEU A 218 -13.12 8.12 0.77
C LEU A 218 -14.41 8.96 0.86
N LYS A 219 -14.30 10.31 0.82
CA LYS A 219 -15.44 11.25 0.83
C LYS A 219 -16.22 11.16 -0.48
N GLU A 220 -15.53 11.04 -1.61
CA GLU A 220 -16.12 10.92 -2.95
C GLU A 220 -16.60 9.50 -3.27
N ARG A 221 -16.42 8.54 -2.35
CA ARG A 221 -16.77 7.12 -2.52
C ARG A 221 -16.11 6.49 -3.75
N LEU A 222 -14.82 6.77 -3.97
CA LEU A 222 -14.06 6.28 -5.12
C LEU A 222 -13.06 5.19 -4.74
N ILE A 223 -12.97 4.17 -5.59
CA ILE A 223 -11.90 3.17 -5.60
C ILE A 223 -10.89 3.58 -6.67
N ARG A 224 -9.71 4.01 -6.22
CA ARG A 224 -8.63 4.47 -7.07
C ARG A 224 -7.35 3.72 -6.77
N VAL A 225 -6.69 3.18 -7.80
CA VAL A 225 -5.33 2.61 -7.67
C VAL A 225 -4.30 3.71 -7.47
N LEU A 226 -3.14 3.37 -6.92
CA LEU A 226 -2.07 4.34 -6.67
C LEU A 226 -1.26 4.66 -7.92
N HIS A 227 -1.09 3.67 -8.81
CA HIS A 227 -0.30 3.82 -10.04
C HIS A 227 -0.81 2.91 -11.16
N SER A 228 -0.39 3.20 -12.38
CA SER A 228 -0.87 2.50 -13.58
C SER A 228 -0.49 1.02 -13.64
N LEU A 229 0.60 0.61 -13.01
CA LEU A 229 1.08 -0.78 -13.01
C LEU A 229 0.43 -1.65 -11.93
N SER A 230 -0.46 -1.11 -11.11
CA SER A 230 -1.03 -1.80 -9.94
C SER A 230 -1.61 -3.17 -10.27
N PHE A 231 -2.32 -3.33 -11.39
CA PHE A 231 -2.92 -4.60 -11.81
C PHE A 231 -1.96 -5.50 -12.58
N VAL A 232 -0.84 -4.97 -13.06
CA VAL A 232 0.23 -5.75 -13.68
C VAL A 232 1.09 -6.41 -12.61
N GLU A 233 1.42 -5.67 -11.54
CA GLU A 233 2.15 -6.19 -10.39
C GLU A 233 1.35 -7.26 -9.65
N ASP A 234 0.07 -6.99 -9.41
CA ASP A 234 -0.83 -7.92 -8.73
C ASP A 234 -2.22 -7.90 -9.37
N PRO A 235 -2.51 -8.80 -10.33
CA PRO A 235 -3.82 -8.90 -10.97
C PRO A 235 -4.97 -9.22 -9.99
N THR A 236 -4.68 -9.81 -8.81
CA THR A 236 -5.72 -10.09 -7.80
C THR A 236 -6.36 -8.83 -7.25
N ARG A 237 -5.70 -7.68 -7.39
CA ARG A 237 -6.26 -6.37 -7.01
C ARG A 237 -7.51 -6.00 -7.81
N VAL A 238 -7.71 -6.57 -9.01
CA VAL A 238 -8.98 -6.39 -9.77
C VAL A 238 -10.16 -6.98 -8.99
N PHE A 239 -10.03 -8.20 -8.47
CA PHE A 239 -11.09 -8.82 -7.66
C PHE A 239 -11.32 -8.05 -6.35
N ARG A 240 -10.25 -7.50 -5.78
CA ARG A 240 -10.34 -6.64 -4.60
C ARG A 240 -11.06 -5.33 -4.91
N ALA A 241 -10.84 -4.72 -6.09
CA ALA A 241 -11.52 -3.51 -6.55
C ALA A 241 -13.04 -3.74 -6.62
N ILE A 242 -13.46 -4.80 -7.31
CA ILE A 242 -14.87 -5.20 -7.43
C ILE A 242 -15.49 -5.48 -6.06
N ARG A 243 -14.76 -6.22 -5.19
CA ARG A 243 -15.21 -6.49 -3.83
C ARG A 243 -15.42 -5.21 -3.02
N PHE A 244 -14.54 -4.22 -3.15
CA PHE A 244 -14.65 -2.96 -2.42
C PHE A 244 -15.77 -2.08 -2.98
N GLU A 245 -15.96 -2.04 -4.29
CA GLU A 245 -17.07 -1.37 -4.94
C GLU A 245 -18.41 -1.88 -4.37
N LEU A 246 -18.63 -3.19 -4.39
CA LEU A 246 -19.86 -3.82 -3.87
C LEU A 246 -20.00 -3.67 -2.35
N ARG A 247 -18.92 -3.91 -1.59
CA ARG A 247 -18.96 -3.92 -0.12
C ARG A 247 -19.18 -2.54 0.49
N PHE A 248 -18.65 -1.49 -0.13
CA PHE A 248 -18.69 -0.15 0.43
C PHE A 248 -19.70 0.77 -0.26
N ASP A 249 -20.33 0.30 -1.31
CA ASP A 249 -21.17 1.14 -2.19
C ASP A 249 -20.36 2.33 -2.73
N PHE A 250 -19.18 2.03 -3.26
CA PHE A 250 -18.26 2.96 -3.88
C PHE A 250 -18.24 2.73 -5.39
N HIS A 251 -17.60 3.63 -6.14
CA HIS A 251 -17.44 3.50 -7.58
C HIS A 251 -15.97 3.41 -7.97
N LEU A 252 -15.66 2.63 -9.00
CA LEU A 252 -14.35 2.64 -9.62
C LEU A 252 -14.08 3.99 -10.27
N SER A 253 -12.90 4.59 -10.04
CA SER A 253 -12.51 5.77 -10.80
C SER A 253 -12.38 5.43 -12.29
N LYS A 254 -12.54 6.43 -13.17
CA LYS A 254 -12.44 6.23 -14.62
C LYS A 254 -11.09 5.60 -15.01
N GLU A 255 -10.02 6.06 -14.39
CA GLU A 255 -8.67 5.55 -14.60
C GLU A 255 -8.54 4.09 -14.12
N THR A 256 -9.05 3.78 -12.92
CA THR A 256 -9.04 2.42 -12.39
C THR A 256 -9.80 1.46 -13.29
N LEU A 257 -10.98 1.86 -13.78
CA LEU A 257 -11.77 1.05 -14.71
C LEU A 257 -11.05 0.83 -16.04
N ALA A 258 -10.38 1.87 -16.57
CA ALA A 258 -9.60 1.75 -17.81
C ALA A 258 -8.43 0.75 -17.63
N LEU A 259 -7.74 0.79 -16.49
CA LEU A 259 -6.65 -0.13 -16.18
C LEU A 259 -7.14 -1.57 -15.98
N ILE A 260 -8.33 -1.78 -15.39
CA ILE A 260 -8.97 -3.11 -15.30
C ILE A 260 -9.24 -3.66 -16.70
N LYS A 261 -9.84 -2.86 -17.59
CA LYS A 261 -10.09 -3.26 -18.98
C LYS A 261 -8.79 -3.61 -19.72
N GLY A 262 -7.71 -2.86 -19.46
CA GLY A 262 -6.37 -3.15 -19.97
C GLY A 262 -5.84 -4.50 -19.46
N ALA A 263 -5.92 -4.75 -18.16
CA ALA A 263 -5.47 -6.01 -17.54
C ALA A 263 -6.21 -7.23 -18.10
N VAL A 264 -7.52 -7.10 -18.38
CA VAL A 264 -8.32 -8.16 -19.03
C VAL A 264 -7.82 -8.42 -20.46
N LYS A 265 -7.58 -7.36 -21.26
CA LYS A 265 -7.06 -7.50 -22.64
C LYS A 265 -5.66 -8.12 -22.69
N MET A 266 -4.85 -7.87 -21.68
CA MET A 266 -3.50 -8.46 -21.55
C MET A 266 -3.51 -9.88 -20.98
N GLU A 267 -4.68 -10.45 -20.73
CA GLU A 267 -4.86 -11.81 -20.22
C GLU A 267 -4.08 -12.10 -18.92
N LEU A 268 -3.86 -11.07 -18.06
CA LEU A 268 -3.04 -11.20 -16.86
C LEU A 268 -3.58 -12.23 -15.86
N PHE A 269 -4.85 -12.60 -15.98
CA PHE A 269 -5.51 -13.56 -15.08
C PHE A 269 -5.17 -15.02 -15.35
N HIS A 270 -4.72 -15.37 -16.58
CA HIS A 270 -4.30 -16.74 -16.90
C HIS A 270 -3.06 -17.20 -16.12
N ARG A 271 -2.37 -16.28 -15.46
CA ARG A 271 -1.18 -16.56 -14.63
C ARG A 271 -1.50 -16.69 -13.14
N LEU A 272 -2.76 -16.57 -12.77
CA LEU A 272 -3.23 -16.80 -11.42
C LEU A 272 -3.57 -18.29 -11.28
N SER A 273 -2.61 -19.09 -10.81
CA SER A 273 -2.79 -20.50 -10.46
C SER A 273 -2.84 -20.68 -8.95
#